data_b6c330159bcb58547cd9cc4ef1ddcb84
#
_entry.id   b6c330159bcb58547cd9cc4ef1ddcb84
#
_cell.length_a   1.000
_cell.length_b   1.000
_cell.length_c   1.000
_cell.angle_alpha   90.00
_cell.angle_beta   90.00
_cell.angle_gamma   90.00
#
_symmetry.space_group_name_H-M   'P 1'
#
loop_
_entity.id
_entity.type
_entity.pdbx_description
1 polymer ?
#
loop_
_entity_poly.entity_id
_entity_poly.type
_entity_poly.pdbx_seq_one_letter_code
_entity_poly.pdbx_strand_id
1 'polypeptide(L)' 'MGKEGTAFTPLRPAGTAEVAGQRLDVVTEGEFIHSGMQIRVIKVENIRIVVKEIAAAK' A
#
# COMPACT_ATOMS: atom_id res chain seq x y z
N MET A 1 -4.61 -6.23 -9.21
CA MET A 1 -5.25 -6.20 -7.89
C MET A 1 -4.88 -7.43 -7.12
N GLY A 2 -4.91 -7.32 -5.80
CA GLY A 2 -4.59 -8.47 -4.97
C GLY A 2 -3.12 -8.68 -4.73
N LYS A 3 -2.27 -7.88 -5.34
CA LYS A 3 -0.83 -8.00 -5.10
C LYS A 3 -0.49 -7.44 -3.73
N GLU A 4 0.52 -8.03 -3.13
CA GLU A 4 0.95 -7.62 -1.81
C GLU A 4 2.32 -6.98 -1.89
N GLY A 5 2.56 -6.08 -0.96
CA GLY A 5 3.84 -5.40 -0.90
C GLY A 5 4.07 -4.82 0.46
N THR A 6 4.96 -3.86 0.53
CA THR A 6 5.35 -3.26 1.79
C THR A 6 5.34 -1.75 1.64
N ALA A 7 4.81 -1.06 2.63
CA ALA A 7 4.83 0.39 2.64
C ALA A 7 6.27 0.84 2.81
N PHE A 8 6.79 1.55 1.81
CA PHE A 8 8.16 2.04 1.86
C PHE A 8 8.23 3.31 2.71
N THR A 9 7.23 4.15 2.60
CA THR A 9 7.10 5.34 3.43
C THR A 9 5.77 5.27 4.16
N PRO A 10 5.58 6.09 5.19
CA PRO A 10 4.27 6.14 5.82
C PRO A 10 3.21 6.57 4.79
N LEU A 11 2.05 5.98 4.87
CA LEU A 11 0.93 6.31 3.98
C LEU A 11 -0.09 7.12 4.78
N ARG A 12 -0.28 8.41 4.41
CA ARG A 12 -1.14 9.31 5.20
C ARG A 12 -2.02 10.20 4.35
N PRO A 13 -2.91 9.71 3.57
CA PRO A 13 -3.10 8.37 3.07
C PRO A 13 -2.23 8.05 1.87
N ALA A 14 -1.48 9.01 1.35
CA ALA A 14 -0.66 8.79 0.17
C ALA A 14 0.78 8.56 0.57
N GLY A 15 1.47 7.76 -0.21
CA GLY A 15 2.87 7.51 0.01
C GLY A 15 3.40 6.56 -1.04
N THR A 16 4.52 5.94 -0.73
CA THR A 16 5.19 5.04 -1.65
C THR A 16 5.20 3.65 -1.06
N ALA A 17 4.92 2.67 -1.88
CA ALA A 17 5.00 1.27 -1.46
C ALA A 17 5.83 0.50 -2.46
N GLU A 18 6.40 -0.59 -1.99
CA GLU A 18 7.15 -1.48 -2.85
C GLU A 18 6.29 -2.70 -3.11
N VAL A 19 5.97 -2.94 -4.38
CA VAL A 19 5.13 -4.05 -4.79
C VAL A 19 5.84 -4.74 -5.93
N ALA A 20 6.04 -6.02 -5.80
CA ALA A 20 6.68 -6.82 -6.85
C ALA A 20 8.03 -6.23 -7.26
N GLY A 21 8.78 -5.70 -6.30
CA GLY A 21 10.10 -5.18 -6.56
C GLY A 21 10.12 -3.78 -7.16
N GLN A 22 8.97 -3.14 -7.27
CA GLN A 22 8.88 -1.79 -7.82
C GLN A 22 8.31 -0.86 -6.78
N ARG A 23 8.77 0.39 -6.81
CA ARG A 23 8.23 1.41 -5.93
C ARG A 23 7.13 2.16 -6.67
N LEU A 24 5.96 2.17 -6.07
CA LEU A 24 4.78 2.75 -6.67
C LEU A 24 4.17 3.77 -5.72
N ASP A 25 3.57 4.80 -6.29
CA ASP A 25 2.79 5.73 -5.49
C ASP A 25 1.44 5.12 -5.22
N VAL A 26 1.09 5.01 -3.95
CA VAL A 26 -0.14 4.37 -3.54
C VAL A 26 -0.87 5.25 -2.56
N VAL A 27 -2.16 4.96 -2.36
CA VAL A 27 -2.96 5.66 -1.37
C VAL A 27 -3.75 4.63 -0.58
N THR A 28 -4.16 5.03 0.62
CA THR A 28 -5.09 4.22 1.39
C THR A 28 -6.48 4.83 1.26
N GLU A 29 -7.44 4.20 1.90
CA GLU A 29 -8.79 4.75 1.93
C GLU A 29 -8.99 5.63 3.16
N GLY A 30 -7.95 6.33 3.56
CA GLY A 30 -8.02 7.21 4.71
C GLY A 30 -7.28 6.71 5.91
N GLU A 31 -6.76 5.50 5.84
CA GLU A 31 -6.03 4.92 6.95
C GLU A 31 -4.60 5.43 6.97
N PHE A 32 -4.03 5.46 8.16
CA PHE A 32 -2.61 5.72 8.30
C PHE A 32 -1.90 4.38 8.38
N ILE A 33 -0.90 4.19 7.54
CA ILE A 33 -0.11 2.96 7.54
C ILE A 33 1.34 3.33 7.74
N HIS A 34 1.96 2.72 8.75
CA HIS A 34 3.37 2.97 9.02
C HIS A 34 4.25 2.34 7.96
N SER A 35 5.42 2.93 7.76
CA SER A 35 6.38 2.32 6.86
C SER A 35 6.77 0.94 7.37
N GLY A 36 7.06 0.05 6.45
CA GLY A 36 7.43 -1.32 6.80
C GLY A 36 6.26 -2.26 6.98
N MET A 37 5.05 -1.75 6.99
CA MET A 37 3.87 -2.59 7.14
C MET A 37 3.52 -3.23 5.81
N GLN A 38 2.96 -4.43 5.89
CA GLN A 38 2.55 -5.14 4.69
C GLN A 38 1.20 -4.62 4.23
N ILE A 39 1.08 -4.49 2.93
CA ILE A 39 -0.12 -3.94 2.32
C ILE A 39 -0.56 -4.82 1.16
N ARG A 40 -1.81 -4.66 0.76
CA ARG A 40 -2.36 -5.35 -0.39
C ARG A 40 -3.06 -4.34 -1.28
N VAL A 41 -2.85 -4.46 -2.58
CA VAL A 41 -3.54 -3.62 -3.54
C VAL A 41 -4.98 -4.10 -3.64
N ILE A 42 -5.93 -3.24 -3.30
CA ILE A 42 -7.34 -3.62 -3.31
C ILE A 42 -8.09 -3.00 -4.46
N LYS A 43 -7.51 -1.99 -5.12
CA LYS A 43 -8.22 -1.30 -6.18
C LYS A 43 -7.21 -0.53 -7.01
N VAL A 44 -7.44 -0.49 -8.31
CA VAL A 44 -6.66 0.34 -9.21
C VAL A 44 -7.64 1.17 -10.00
N GLU A 45 -7.53 2.50 -9.89
CA GLU A 45 -8.39 3.42 -10.61
C GLU A 45 -7.52 4.38 -11.40
N ASN A 46 -7.55 4.27 -12.72
CA ASN A 46 -6.70 5.09 -13.56
C ASN A 46 -5.25 4.95 -13.09
N ILE A 47 -4.67 6.03 -12.57
CA ILE A 47 -3.31 6.00 -12.07
C ILE A 47 -3.25 5.86 -10.55
N ARG A 48 -4.41 5.75 -9.91
CA ARG A 48 -4.45 5.64 -8.46
C ARG A 48 -4.46 4.19 -8.04
N ILE A 49 -3.53 3.83 -7.19
CA ILE A 49 -3.45 2.48 -6.65
C ILE A 49 -3.83 2.56 -5.19
N VAL A 50 -4.92 1.89 -4.83
CA VAL A 50 -5.44 1.93 -3.47
C VAL A 50 -5.01 0.66 -2.76
N VAL A 51 -4.44 0.82 -1.59
CA VAL A 51 -3.94 -0.31 -0.82
C VAL A 51 -4.57 -0.30 0.56
N LYS A 52 -4.45 -1.45 1.22
CA LYS A 52 -4.95 -1.63 2.56
C LYS A 52 -3.90 -2.39 3.35
N GLU A 53 -3.79 -2.07 4.63
CA GLU A 53 -2.87 -2.79 5.48
C GLU A 53 -3.35 -4.21 5.69
N ILE A 54 -2.41 -5.15 5.59
CA ILE A 54 -2.70 -6.55 5.87
C ILE A 54 -2.35 -6.79 7.31
N ALA A 55 -3.30 -7.29 8.08
CA ALA A 55 -3.03 -7.61 9.47
C ALA A 55 -1.92 -8.63 9.50
N ALA A 56 -0.94 -8.39 10.37
CA ALA A 56 0.18 -9.28 10.49
C ALA A 56 -0.32 -10.64 10.93
N ALA A 57 0.10 -11.63 10.22
CA ALA A 57 -0.19 -12.98 10.64
C ALA A 57 0.66 -13.27 11.85
N LYS A 58 0.16 -13.95 12.68
CA LYS A 58 0.96 -14.12 13.79
C LYS A 58 1.16 -15.39 14.15
#